data_c0d6e6ef9a33a714f9769d54187f610a
#
_entry.id   c0d6e6ef9a33a714f9769d54187f610a
#
_cell.length_a   1.000
_cell.length_b   1.000
_cell.length_c   1.000
_cell.angle_alpha   90.00
_cell.angle_beta   90.00
_cell.angle_gamma   90.00
#
_symmetry.space_group_name_H-M   'P 1'
#
loop_
_entity.id
_entity.type
_entity.pdbx_description
1 polymer ?
#
loop_
_entity_poly.entity_id
_entity_poly.type
_entity_poly.pdbx_seq_one_letter_code
_entity_poly.pdbx_strand_id
1 'polypeptide(L)'
;MLTGILHQYQMWNNCGPANLAMALSFWGWKGDQRNPAAVLKPNQRDKNVMPYEMEAYVEEETDLEAVVRVGGDLQTLKTFVAEGMPVIVEKGFEGVGFDGWMGHYQVVSGYDDVKGLFYVQDSYKGPDLEIPYEDMLSNWRAFNYTYLVVYPQDKRERVLNTLSLQAYDNFNNHAAEQKATQETASLSGRDLFFALFNQGVNRVALQDYTGAATAFDAAFANYEQIPQAQRPWRMMWYQTAPYYAYYYTGRYIDVINLATQTLDASSEPILEESFYWRARALNALGDSEAAIDDLQQCLEVHPGFTPCEDELRKHGIDPNAG
;
A
#
# COMPACT_ATOMS: atom_id res chain seq x y z
N MET A 1 -18.20 -13.99 13.35
CA MET A 1 -17.14 -13.04 13.74
C MET A 1 -16.04 -13.81 14.45
N LEU A 2 -14.77 -13.60 14.07
CA LEU A 2 -13.60 -14.19 14.72
C LEU A 2 -13.39 -13.54 16.09
N THR A 3 -13.00 -14.34 17.08
CA THR A 3 -12.73 -13.88 18.45
C THR A 3 -11.27 -14.15 18.79
N GLY A 4 -10.68 -13.34 19.69
CA GLY A 4 -9.29 -13.53 20.11
C GLY A 4 -8.28 -12.57 19.47
N ILE A 5 -8.72 -11.70 18.57
CA ILE A 5 -7.90 -10.58 18.08
C ILE A 5 -7.75 -9.56 19.23
N LEU A 6 -6.50 -9.27 19.59
CA LEU A 6 -6.21 -8.28 20.63
C LEU A 6 -6.14 -6.90 20.00
N HIS A 7 -7.21 -6.12 20.14
CA HIS A 7 -7.29 -4.78 19.56
C HIS A 7 -6.21 -3.86 20.13
N GLN A 8 -5.63 -3.01 19.25
CA GLN A 8 -4.65 -1.98 19.61
C GLN A 8 -5.00 -0.66 18.93
N TYR A 9 -5.08 0.42 19.71
CA TYR A 9 -5.08 1.77 19.14
C TYR A 9 -3.70 2.13 18.64
N GLN A 10 -3.61 2.62 17.39
CA GLN A 10 -2.34 2.95 16.78
C GLN A 10 -1.62 4.12 17.46
N MET A 11 -0.30 4.04 17.47
CA MET A 11 0.57 5.18 17.71
C MET A 11 0.61 6.09 16.47
N TRP A 12 1.39 7.17 16.51
CA TRP A 12 1.50 8.11 15.39
C TRP A 12 1.94 7.41 14.09
N ASN A 13 1.18 7.60 13.00
CA ASN A 13 1.41 6.96 11.68
C ASN A 13 1.62 5.44 11.74
N ASN A 14 1.02 4.74 12.67
CA ASN A 14 1.32 3.34 12.97
C ASN A 14 0.19 2.38 12.57
N CYS A 15 -0.65 2.76 11.61
CA CYS A 15 -1.80 1.92 11.22
C CYS A 15 -1.36 0.55 10.67
N GLY A 16 -0.33 0.47 9.82
CA GLY A 16 0.22 -0.80 9.32
C GLY A 16 0.70 -1.71 10.46
N PRO A 17 1.69 -1.30 11.25
CA PRO A 17 2.18 -2.08 12.39
C PRO A 17 1.11 -2.47 13.42
N ALA A 18 0.13 -1.60 13.69
CA ALA A 18 -0.94 -1.89 14.64
C ALA A 18 -1.90 -2.95 14.11
N ASN A 19 -2.34 -2.84 12.84
CA ASN A 19 -3.21 -3.83 12.23
C ASN A 19 -2.50 -5.17 12.01
N LEU A 20 -1.21 -5.16 11.67
CA LEU A 20 -0.40 -6.36 11.60
C LEU A 20 -0.32 -7.06 12.97
N ALA A 21 0.00 -6.32 14.04
CA ALA A 21 0.05 -6.86 15.39
C ALA A 21 -1.31 -7.43 15.84
N MET A 22 -2.42 -6.81 15.46
CA MET A 22 -3.77 -7.35 15.72
C MET A 22 -4.00 -8.68 14.98
N ALA A 23 -3.63 -8.78 13.71
CA ALA A 23 -3.77 -10.03 12.94
C ALA A 23 -2.86 -11.14 13.49
N LEU A 24 -1.61 -10.83 13.83
CA LEU A 24 -0.66 -11.76 14.46
C LEU A 24 -1.17 -12.26 15.82
N SER A 25 -1.80 -11.40 16.61
CA SER A 25 -2.34 -11.76 17.94
C SER A 25 -3.40 -12.84 17.87
N PHE A 26 -4.18 -12.90 16.79
CA PHE A 26 -5.18 -13.94 16.56
C PHE A 26 -4.56 -15.35 16.55
N TRP A 27 -3.34 -15.46 16.04
CA TRP A 27 -2.57 -16.71 15.98
C TRP A 27 -1.71 -16.96 17.24
N GLY A 28 -1.92 -16.15 18.28
CA GLY A 28 -1.23 -16.33 19.56
C GLY A 28 0.14 -15.68 19.65
N TRP A 29 0.55 -14.89 18.67
CA TRP A 29 1.76 -14.08 18.74
C TRP A 29 1.70 -13.09 19.92
N LYS A 30 2.84 -12.89 20.63
CA LYS A 30 2.92 -12.20 21.93
C LYS A 30 3.63 -10.85 21.85
N GLY A 31 3.42 -10.12 20.81
CA GLY A 31 3.93 -8.76 20.67
C GLY A 31 2.81 -7.70 20.65
N ASP A 32 3.24 -6.48 20.40
CA ASP A 32 2.37 -5.34 20.09
C ASP A 32 2.92 -4.55 18.89
N GLN A 33 2.24 -3.48 18.50
CA GLN A 33 2.60 -2.67 17.34
C GLN A 33 4.02 -2.11 17.36
N ARG A 34 4.70 -2.03 18.52
CA ARG A 34 6.08 -1.55 18.64
C ARG A 34 7.09 -2.53 18.04
N ASN A 35 6.77 -3.83 18.06
CA ASN A 35 7.64 -4.84 17.46
C ASN A 35 7.74 -4.67 15.94
N PRO A 36 6.65 -4.75 15.14
CA PRO A 36 6.74 -4.50 13.71
C PRO A 36 7.15 -3.07 13.39
N ALA A 37 6.74 -2.06 14.19
CA ALA A 37 7.16 -0.68 13.94
C ALA A 37 8.67 -0.47 14.08
N ALA A 38 9.36 -1.20 14.95
CA ALA A 38 10.80 -1.09 15.11
C ALA A 38 11.59 -1.55 13.87
N VAL A 39 11.03 -2.43 13.06
CA VAL A 39 11.62 -2.95 11.82
C VAL A 39 11.12 -2.16 10.62
N LEU A 40 9.80 -2.00 10.50
CA LEU A 40 9.14 -1.43 9.32
C LEU A 40 9.18 0.10 9.27
N LYS A 41 9.47 0.77 10.38
CA LYS A 41 9.49 2.23 10.51
C LYS A 41 10.73 2.70 11.25
N PRO A 42 11.93 2.60 10.66
CA PRO A 42 13.16 3.09 11.28
C PRO A 42 13.09 4.58 11.60
N ASN A 43 12.31 5.35 10.83
CA ASN A 43 11.92 6.70 11.17
C ASN A 43 10.49 6.73 11.74
N GLN A 44 10.32 7.17 12.98
CA GLN A 44 9.01 7.24 13.63
C GLN A 44 7.99 8.14 12.90
N ARG A 45 8.46 9.08 12.06
CA ARG A 45 7.64 10.01 11.29
C ARG A 45 7.31 9.52 9.88
N ASP A 46 7.77 8.32 9.54
CA ASP A 46 7.44 7.68 8.28
C ASP A 46 5.92 7.71 8.04
N LYS A 47 5.55 7.95 6.79
CA LYS A 47 4.14 8.16 6.41
C LYS A 47 3.41 6.86 6.16
N ASN A 48 4.11 5.80 5.77
CA ASN A 48 3.50 4.55 5.33
C ASN A 48 4.39 3.33 5.64
N VAL A 49 3.75 2.19 5.69
CA VAL A 49 4.35 0.85 5.62
C VAL A 49 3.64 0.12 4.49
N MET A 50 4.39 -0.37 3.53
CA MET A 50 3.83 -1.04 2.35
C MET A 50 3.32 -2.44 2.70
N PRO A 51 2.29 -2.97 2.00
CA PRO A 51 1.79 -4.34 2.26
C PRO A 51 2.87 -5.42 2.14
N TYR A 52 3.78 -5.30 1.15
CA TYR A 52 4.87 -6.26 0.96
C TYR A 52 5.91 -6.23 2.08
N GLU A 53 6.12 -5.08 2.73
CA GLU A 53 6.99 -4.98 3.90
C GLU A 53 6.38 -5.71 5.11
N MET A 54 5.06 -5.60 5.28
CA MET A 54 4.35 -6.37 6.31
C MET A 54 4.41 -7.88 6.04
N GLU A 55 4.29 -8.31 4.78
CA GLU A 55 4.47 -9.70 4.36
C GLU A 55 5.87 -10.20 4.72
N ALA A 56 6.93 -9.47 4.32
CA ALA A 56 8.31 -9.80 4.64
C ALA A 56 8.55 -9.87 6.16
N TYR A 57 8.04 -8.91 6.93
CA TYR A 57 8.13 -8.96 8.39
C TYR A 57 7.54 -10.25 8.98
N VAL A 58 6.38 -10.68 8.50
CA VAL A 58 5.75 -11.91 9.00
C VAL A 58 6.64 -13.12 8.73
N GLU A 59 7.20 -13.20 7.53
CA GLU A 59 8.05 -14.32 7.10
C GLU A 59 9.42 -14.35 7.81
N GLU A 60 9.99 -13.18 8.09
CA GLU A 60 11.32 -13.07 8.67
C GLU A 60 11.33 -13.05 10.21
N GLU A 61 10.29 -12.50 10.83
CA GLU A 61 10.26 -12.20 12.26
C GLU A 61 9.27 -13.07 13.05
N THR A 62 8.55 -14.00 12.38
CA THR A 62 7.57 -14.87 13.03
C THR A 62 7.59 -16.31 12.47
N ASP A 63 6.92 -17.23 13.16
CA ASP A 63 6.69 -18.59 12.65
C ASP A 63 5.41 -18.69 11.76
N LEU A 64 4.85 -17.56 11.34
CA LEU A 64 3.67 -17.45 10.49
C LEU A 64 4.08 -17.17 9.05
N GLU A 65 3.13 -17.35 8.16
CA GLU A 65 3.24 -17.01 6.75
C GLU A 65 2.27 -15.88 6.43
N ALA A 66 2.56 -15.13 5.38
CA ALA A 66 1.66 -14.11 4.88
C ALA A 66 1.54 -14.18 3.36
N VAL A 67 0.48 -13.60 2.83
CA VAL A 67 0.29 -13.40 1.40
C VAL A 67 -0.43 -12.09 1.14
N VAL A 68 0.16 -11.24 0.30
CA VAL A 68 -0.45 -10.01 -0.21
C VAL A 68 -1.06 -10.28 -1.58
N ARG A 69 -2.30 -9.82 -1.80
CA ARG A 69 -2.99 -9.91 -3.10
C ARG A 69 -3.75 -8.62 -3.39
N VAL A 70 -3.98 -8.37 -4.67
CA VAL A 70 -4.74 -7.23 -5.18
C VAL A 70 -6.01 -7.69 -5.89
N GLY A 71 -6.91 -6.76 -6.17
CA GLY A 71 -8.14 -7.06 -6.91
C GLY A 71 -9.19 -7.85 -6.12
N GLY A 72 -9.04 -7.93 -4.80
CA GLY A 72 -9.98 -8.65 -3.93
C GLY A 72 -11.44 -8.23 -4.10
N ASP A 73 -12.36 -9.08 -3.66
CA ASP A 73 -13.80 -8.81 -3.63
C ASP A 73 -14.42 -9.20 -2.28
N LEU A 74 -15.69 -8.87 -2.09
CA LEU A 74 -16.39 -9.17 -0.84
C LEU A 74 -16.42 -10.67 -0.55
N GLN A 75 -16.52 -11.50 -1.58
CA GLN A 75 -16.58 -12.96 -1.42
C GLN A 75 -15.24 -13.52 -0.94
N THR A 76 -14.14 -13.00 -1.46
CA THR A 76 -12.80 -13.37 -1.04
C THR A 76 -12.60 -13.09 0.47
N LEU A 77 -12.97 -11.88 0.94
CA LEU A 77 -12.88 -11.54 2.36
C LEU A 77 -13.76 -12.44 3.22
N LYS A 78 -15.01 -12.67 2.79
CA LYS A 78 -15.95 -13.55 3.50
C LYS A 78 -15.44 -14.99 3.57
N THR A 79 -14.84 -15.49 2.52
CA THR A 79 -14.31 -16.86 2.47
C THR A 79 -13.16 -17.02 3.48
N PHE A 80 -12.18 -16.12 3.50
CA PHE A 80 -11.10 -16.19 4.49
C PHE A 80 -11.62 -16.11 5.92
N VAL A 81 -12.54 -15.18 6.20
CA VAL A 81 -13.14 -15.04 7.54
C VAL A 81 -13.94 -16.29 7.93
N ALA A 82 -14.72 -16.88 7.00
CA ALA A 82 -15.47 -18.12 7.26
C ALA A 82 -14.54 -19.32 7.53
N GLU A 83 -13.36 -19.32 6.94
CA GLU A 83 -12.32 -20.33 7.17
C GLU A 83 -11.45 -20.06 8.41
N GLY A 84 -11.80 -19.02 9.18
CA GLY A 84 -11.15 -18.70 10.46
C GLY A 84 -9.85 -17.90 10.30
N MET A 85 -9.72 -17.11 9.24
CA MET A 85 -8.54 -16.28 8.96
C MET A 85 -8.93 -14.80 8.93
N PRO A 86 -8.38 -13.95 9.80
CA PRO A 86 -8.55 -12.50 9.71
C PRO A 86 -7.81 -11.96 8.48
N VAL A 87 -8.36 -10.91 7.86
CA VAL A 87 -7.80 -10.32 6.64
C VAL A 87 -7.50 -8.85 6.88
N ILE A 88 -6.25 -8.43 6.70
CA ILE A 88 -5.91 -7.01 6.69
C ILE A 88 -6.26 -6.46 5.30
N VAL A 89 -6.93 -5.31 5.26
CA VAL A 89 -7.23 -4.58 4.03
C VAL A 89 -6.59 -3.20 4.08
N GLU A 90 -6.04 -2.75 2.95
CA GLU A 90 -5.55 -1.39 2.75
C GLU A 90 -6.62 -0.58 2.05
N LYS A 91 -6.98 0.58 2.57
CA LYS A 91 -8.14 1.33 2.10
C LYS A 91 -7.97 2.84 2.26
N GLY A 92 -8.75 3.61 1.51
CA GLY A 92 -8.92 5.03 1.74
C GLY A 92 -9.62 5.31 3.06
N PHE A 93 -9.27 6.41 3.70
CA PHE A 93 -9.80 6.83 4.98
C PHE A 93 -9.99 8.35 5.01
N GLU A 94 -11.15 8.77 5.48
CA GLU A 94 -11.48 10.15 5.77
C GLU A 94 -12.12 10.21 7.15
N GLY A 95 -11.82 11.23 7.93
CA GLY A 95 -12.36 11.32 9.28
C GLY A 95 -12.22 12.67 9.94
N VAL A 96 -12.88 12.80 11.06
CA VAL A 96 -12.79 13.99 11.91
C VAL A 96 -11.44 13.98 12.62
N GLY A 97 -10.73 15.10 12.57
CA GLY A 97 -9.47 15.28 13.30
C GLY A 97 -8.20 15.26 12.45
N PHE A 98 -8.33 15.03 11.14
CA PHE A 98 -7.22 15.21 10.20
C PHE A 98 -7.69 15.78 8.86
N ASP A 99 -6.77 16.36 8.12
CA ASP A 99 -7.05 17.09 6.89
C ASP A 99 -7.11 16.15 5.67
N GLY A 100 -8.32 15.97 5.13
CA GLY A 100 -8.57 15.29 3.88
C GLY A 100 -8.36 13.78 3.91
N TRP A 101 -8.11 13.22 2.73
CA TRP A 101 -7.97 11.79 2.48
C TRP A 101 -6.58 11.25 2.87
N MET A 102 -6.53 10.01 3.38
CA MET A 102 -5.29 9.26 3.65
C MET A 102 -5.49 7.75 3.44
N GLY A 103 -4.38 7.01 3.37
CA GLY A 103 -4.36 5.56 3.45
C GLY A 103 -4.54 5.04 4.88
N HIS A 104 -5.14 3.88 5.02
CA HIS A 104 -5.36 3.24 6.31
C HIS A 104 -5.51 1.73 6.17
N TYR A 105 -5.13 1.00 7.23
CA TYR A 105 -5.34 -0.44 7.34
C TYR A 105 -6.45 -0.77 8.32
N GLN A 106 -7.17 -1.87 8.07
CA GLN A 106 -8.15 -2.46 8.97
C GLN A 106 -8.05 -3.98 8.94
N VAL A 107 -8.41 -4.66 10.03
CA VAL A 107 -8.52 -6.12 10.07
C VAL A 107 -9.99 -6.53 9.97
N VAL A 108 -10.37 -7.18 8.89
CA VAL A 108 -11.69 -7.79 8.73
C VAL A 108 -11.75 -9.05 9.57
N SER A 109 -12.65 -9.07 10.55
CA SER A 109 -12.79 -10.13 11.55
C SER A 109 -14.14 -10.85 11.51
N GLY A 110 -15.09 -10.36 10.72
CA GLY A 110 -16.42 -10.95 10.63
C GLY A 110 -17.25 -10.35 9.51
N TYR A 111 -18.39 -10.98 9.23
CA TYR A 111 -19.39 -10.45 8.31
C TYR A 111 -20.80 -10.87 8.72
N ASP A 112 -21.80 -10.14 8.21
CA ASP A 112 -23.21 -10.41 8.35
C ASP A 112 -23.92 -10.11 7.04
N ASP A 113 -24.31 -11.17 6.30
CA ASP A 113 -24.98 -11.04 5.01
C ASP A 113 -26.43 -10.53 5.13
N VAL A 114 -27.06 -10.71 6.28
CA VAL A 114 -28.42 -10.19 6.53
C VAL A 114 -28.38 -8.68 6.69
N LYS A 115 -27.37 -8.17 7.39
CA LYS A 115 -27.15 -6.73 7.55
C LYS A 115 -26.38 -6.09 6.38
N GLY A 116 -25.69 -6.88 5.56
CA GLY A 116 -24.84 -6.41 4.45
C GLY A 116 -23.59 -5.67 4.91
N LEU A 117 -22.88 -6.20 5.92
CA LEU A 117 -21.73 -5.52 6.51
C LEU A 117 -20.59 -6.47 6.91
N PHE A 118 -19.39 -5.89 7.08
CA PHE A 118 -18.26 -6.50 7.76
C PHE A 118 -18.11 -5.97 9.19
N TYR A 119 -17.58 -6.83 10.07
CA TYR A 119 -17.02 -6.42 11.36
C TYR A 119 -15.51 -6.28 11.20
N VAL A 120 -14.96 -5.14 11.63
CA VAL A 120 -13.54 -4.84 11.50
C VAL A 120 -12.92 -4.37 12.82
N GLN A 121 -11.64 -4.67 12.99
CA GLN A 121 -10.80 -4.04 14.00
C GLN A 121 -10.10 -2.86 13.33
N ASP A 122 -10.32 -1.66 13.85
CA ASP A 122 -9.73 -0.43 13.30
C ASP A 122 -8.81 0.19 14.35
N SER A 123 -7.54 0.31 14.02
CA SER A 123 -6.53 0.83 14.96
C SER A 123 -6.70 2.31 15.31
N TYR A 124 -7.52 3.06 14.56
CA TYR A 124 -7.82 4.48 14.82
C TYR A 124 -9.20 4.67 15.48
N LYS A 125 -10.23 4.03 14.92
CA LYS A 125 -11.63 4.23 15.36
C LYS A 125 -12.02 3.31 16.49
N GLY A 126 -11.50 2.08 16.57
CA GLY A 126 -11.80 1.13 17.64
C GLY A 126 -12.12 -0.29 17.17
N PRO A 127 -12.44 -1.17 18.13
CA PRO A 127 -12.76 -2.56 17.84
C PRO A 127 -14.20 -2.74 17.31
N ASP A 128 -14.42 -3.86 16.64
CA ASP A 128 -15.72 -4.42 16.25
C ASP A 128 -16.64 -3.44 15.51
N LEU A 129 -16.06 -2.59 14.65
CA LEU A 129 -16.84 -1.63 13.88
C LEU A 129 -17.64 -2.34 12.79
N GLU A 130 -18.88 -1.93 12.61
CA GLU A 130 -19.75 -2.33 11.52
C GLU A 130 -19.48 -1.46 10.29
N ILE A 131 -19.04 -2.05 9.18
CA ILE A 131 -18.74 -1.37 7.91
C ILE A 131 -19.65 -1.95 6.81
N PRO A 132 -20.59 -1.18 6.24
CA PRO A 132 -21.40 -1.62 5.12
C PRO A 132 -20.54 -2.10 3.94
N TYR A 133 -21.00 -3.11 3.21
CA TYR A 133 -20.26 -3.65 2.06
C TYR A 133 -19.95 -2.60 1.00
N GLU A 134 -20.88 -1.68 0.77
CA GLU A 134 -20.69 -0.58 -0.18
C GLU A 134 -19.56 0.37 0.25
N ASP A 135 -19.53 0.74 1.53
CA ASP A 135 -18.47 1.59 2.10
C ASP A 135 -17.11 0.89 2.07
N MET A 136 -17.11 -0.43 2.35
CA MET A 136 -15.88 -1.23 2.22
C MET A 136 -15.37 -1.17 0.79
N LEU A 137 -16.18 -1.49 -0.21
CA LEU A 137 -15.77 -1.50 -1.61
C LEU A 137 -15.30 -0.14 -2.10
N SER A 138 -16.02 0.93 -1.79
CA SER A 138 -15.68 2.28 -2.21
C SER A 138 -14.33 2.75 -1.66
N ASN A 139 -14.07 2.50 -0.38
CA ASN A 139 -12.81 2.89 0.23
C ASN A 139 -11.65 1.95 -0.14
N TRP A 140 -11.90 0.65 -0.30
CA TRP A 140 -10.89 -0.35 -0.64
C TRP A 140 -10.39 -0.23 -2.08
N ARG A 141 -11.25 0.25 -3.00
CA ARG A 141 -10.88 0.59 -4.39
C ARG A 141 -9.65 1.49 -4.45
N ALA A 142 -9.53 2.46 -3.55
CA ALA A 142 -8.43 3.41 -3.53
C ALA A 142 -7.03 2.75 -3.47
N PHE A 143 -6.96 1.51 -2.99
CA PHE A 143 -5.74 0.73 -2.86
C PHE A 143 -5.82 -0.58 -3.65
N ASN A 144 -6.38 -0.54 -4.86
CA ASN A 144 -6.44 -1.68 -5.77
C ASN A 144 -7.04 -2.95 -5.13
N TYR A 145 -7.93 -2.77 -4.15
CA TYR A 145 -8.51 -3.86 -3.38
C TYR A 145 -7.45 -4.78 -2.76
N THR A 146 -6.36 -4.18 -2.27
CA THR A 146 -5.25 -4.88 -1.64
C THR A 146 -5.66 -5.49 -0.31
N TYR A 147 -5.28 -6.74 -0.11
CA TYR A 147 -5.45 -7.45 1.14
C TYR A 147 -4.24 -8.31 1.49
N LEU A 148 -4.04 -8.52 2.78
CA LEU A 148 -2.99 -9.36 3.33
C LEU A 148 -3.63 -10.37 4.29
N VAL A 149 -3.30 -11.65 4.11
CA VAL A 149 -3.72 -12.75 4.98
C VAL A 149 -2.49 -13.29 5.70
N VAL A 150 -2.55 -13.32 7.04
CA VAL A 150 -1.54 -13.95 7.89
C VAL A 150 -2.07 -15.28 8.37
N TYR A 151 -1.27 -16.33 8.29
CA TYR A 151 -1.72 -17.69 8.63
C TYR A 151 -0.55 -18.58 9.10
N PRO A 152 -0.81 -19.62 9.93
CA PRO A 152 0.18 -20.63 10.25
C PRO A 152 0.36 -21.62 9.11
N GLN A 153 1.51 -22.26 9.05
CA GLN A 153 1.92 -23.18 7.97
C GLN A 153 0.89 -24.30 7.67
N ASP A 154 0.18 -24.79 8.70
CA ASP A 154 -0.86 -25.81 8.53
C ASP A 154 -2.12 -25.32 7.77
N LYS A 155 -2.24 -24.02 7.56
CA LYS A 155 -3.32 -23.39 6.77
C LYS A 155 -2.92 -23.09 5.32
N ARG A 156 -1.65 -23.26 4.94
CA ARG A 156 -1.14 -22.92 3.60
C ARG A 156 -1.98 -23.50 2.47
N GLU A 157 -2.28 -24.79 2.50
CA GLU A 157 -3.10 -25.41 1.46
C GLU A 157 -4.49 -24.78 1.34
N ARG A 158 -5.09 -24.42 2.46
CA ARG A 158 -6.41 -23.78 2.49
C ARG A 158 -6.35 -22.39 1.88
N VAL A 159 -5.34 -21.61 2.21
CA VAL A 159 -5.11 -20.29 1.62
C VAL A 159 -4.91 -20.39 0.11
N LEU A 160 -4.05 -21.29 -0.35
CA LEU A 160 -3.81 -21.51 -1.78
C LEU A 160 -5.08 -21.97 -2.52
N ASN A 161 -5.87 -22.86 -1.91
CA ASN A 161 -7.15 -23.30 -2.49
C ASN A 161 -8.17 -22.16 -2.58
N THR A 162 -8.25 -21.29 -1.56
CA THR A 162 -9.14 -20.12 -1.57
C THR A 162 -8.71 -19.13 -2.65
N LEU A 163 -7.42 -18.87 -2.79
CA LEU A 163 -6.86 -17.99 -3.81
C LEU A 163 -6.97 -18.60 -5.23
N SER A 164 -6.92 -19.94 -5.36
CA SER A 164 -6.93 -20.62 -6.65
C SER A 164 -5.84 -20.07 -7.59
N LEU A 165 -6.16 -19.66 -8.81
CA LEU A 165 -5.20 -19.03 -9.74
C LEU A 165 -4.65 -17.69 -9.22
N GLN A 166 -5.38 -17.00 -8.36
CA GLN A 166 -4.94 -15.75 -7.74
C GLN A 166 -3.76 -15.96 -6.74
N ALA A 167 -3.43 -17.21 -6.41
CA ALA A 167 -2.22 -17.53 -5.66
C ALA A 167 -0.92 -17.16 -6.42
N TYR A 168 -1.00 -17.07 -7.73
CA TYR A 168 0.13 -16.72 -8.59
C TYR A 168 0.07 -15.23 -8.98
N ASP A 169 1.14 -14.48 -8.73
CA ASP A 169 1.18 -13.03 -8.91
C ASP A 169 0.75 -12.56 -10.30
N ASN A 170 1.20 -13.24 -11.35
CA ASN A 170 0.84 -12.88 -12.71
C ASN A 170 -0.66 -13.00 -12.97
N PHE A 171 -1.29 -14.11 -12.51
CA PHE A 171 -2.75 -14.29 -12.64
C PHE A 171 -3.53 -13.29 -11.77
N ASN A 172 -3.04 -13.00 -10.57
CA ASN A 172 -3.64 -12.02 -9.68
C ASN A 172 -3.63 -10.61 -10.30
N ASN A 173 -2.48 -10.17 -10.78
CA ASN A 173 -2.34 -8.85 -11.40
C ASN A 173 -3.14 -8.72 -12.70
N HIS A 174 -3.23 -9.77 -13.52
CA HIS A 174 -4.10 -9.76 -14.70
C HIS A 174 -5.59 -9.65 -14.34
N ALA A 175 -6.05 -10.39 -13.33
CA ALA A 175 -7.44 -10.31 -12.88
C ALA A 175 -7.76 -8.93 -12.28
N ALA A 176 -6.83 -8.35 -11.50
CA ALA A 176 -6.97 -7.02 -10.93
C ALA A 176 -6.95 -5.93 -12.03
N GLU A 177 -6.11 -6.07 -13.07
CA GLU A 177 -6.10 -5.17 -14.23
C GLU A 177 -7.43 -5.22 -15.00
N GLN A 178 -7.98 -6.41 -15.24
CA GLN A 178 -9.29 -6.55 -15.87
C GLN A 178 -10.40 -5.90 -15.06
N LYS A 179 -10.40 -6.08 -13.73
CA LYS A 179 -11.35 -5.42 -12.83
C LYS A 179 -11.24 -3.91 -12.93
N ALA A 180 -10.03 -3.36 -12.81
CA ALA A 180 -9.78 -1.93 -12.93
C ALA A 180 -10.24 -1.39 -14.29
N THR A 181 -9.96 -2.08 -15.39
CA THR A 181 -10.40 -1.73 -16.75
C THR A 181 -11.92 -1.70 -16.86
N GLN A 182 -12.64 -2.69 -16.29
CA GLN A 182 -14.10 -2.67 -16.26
C GLN A 182 -14.65 -1.49 -15.47
N GLU A 183 -14.05 -1.15 -14.35
CA GLU A 183 -14.42 -0.03 -13.51
C GLU A 183 -14.22 1.32 -14.22
N THR A 184 -13.18 1.50 -15.02
CA THR A 184 -12.95 2.74 -15.79
C THR A 184 -14.09 3.06 -16.77
N ALA A 185 -14.80 2.04 -17.24
CA ALA A 185 -15.92 2.21 -18.17
C ALA A 185 -17.23 2.67 -17.50
N SER A 186 -17.35 2.56 -16.18
CA SER A 186 -18.61 2.79 -15.45
C SER A 186 -18.53 3.84 -14.35
N LEU A 187 -17.32 4.16 -13.87
CA LEU A 187 -17.10 5.09 -12.78
C LEU A 187 -16.84 6.52 -13.26
N SER A 188 -16.96 7.47 -12.34
CA SER A 188 -16.70 8.90 -12.59
C SER A 188 -16.06 9.57 -11.37
N GLY A 189 -15.53 10.78 -11.56
CA GLY A 189 -14.94 11.58 -10.48
C GLY A 189 -13.78 10.88 -9.77
N ARG A 190 -13.78 10.88 -8.44
CA ARG A 190 -12.72 10.28 -7.62
C ARG A 190 -12.63 8.75 -7.79
N ASP A 191 -13.75 8.07 -7.94
CA ASP A 191 -13.73 6.61 -8.13
C ASP A 191 -13.13 6.23 -9.49
N LEU A 192 -13.35 7.03 -10.53
CA LEU A 192 -12.67 6.85 -11.82
C LEU A 192 -11.16 7.09 -11.70
N PHE A 193 -10.73 8.09 -10.92
CA PHE A 193 -9.32 8.30 -10.63
C PHE A 193 -8.68 7.03 -10.03
N PHE A 194 -9.30 6.45 -9.01
CA PHE A 194 -8.78 5.21 -8.39
C PHE A 194 -8.76 4.04 -9.38
N ALA A 195 -9.80 3.86 -10.19
CA ALA A 195 -9.83 2.79 -11.19
C ALA A 195 -8.72 2.93 -12.25
N LEU A 196 -8.48 4.13 -12.77
CA LEU A 196 -7.39 4.42 -13.70
C LEU A 196 -6.02 4.22 -13.04
N PHE A 197 -5.88 4.66 -11.80
CA PHE A 197 -4.65 4.48 -11.03
C PHE A 197 -4.35 2.99 -10.80
N ASN A 198 -5.35 2.22 -10.37
CA ASN A 198 -5.25 0.77 -10.18
C ASN A 198 -4.88 0.04 -11.48
N GLN A 199 -5.45 0.46 -12.61
CA GLN A 199 -5.07 -0.06 -13.92
C GLN A 199 -3.57 0.15 -14.19
N GLY A 200 -3.05 1.34 -13.89
CA GLY A 200 -1.62 1.65 -13.98
C GLY A 200 -0.77 0.80 -13.05
N VAL A 201 -1.16 0.65 -11.78
CA VAL A 201 -0.46 -0.18 -10.77
C VAL A 201 -0.34 -1.63 -11.25
N ASN A 202 -1.45 -2.24 -11.69
CA ASN A 202 -1.43 -3.62 -12.17
C ASN A 202 -0.58 -3.79 -13.43
N ARG A 203 -0.61 -2.83 -14.35
CA ARG A 203 0.25 -2.84 -15.56
C ARG A 203 1.73 -2.71 -15.23
N VAL A 204 2.11 -1.91 -14.21
CA VAL A 204 3.49 -1.90 -13.70
C VAL A 204 3.90 -3.28 -13.21
N ALA A 205 3.06 -3.93 -12.39
CA ALA A 205 3.31 -5.27 -11.89
C ALA A 205 3.43 -6.33 -13.02
N LEU A 206 2.73 -6.11 -14.12
CA LEU A 206 2.80 -6.92 -15.36
C LEU A 206 3.92 -6.47 -16.31
N GLN A 207 4.73 -5.47 -15.95
CA GLN A 207 5.82 -4.87 -16.74
C GLN A 207 5.34 -4.21 -18.05
N ASP A 208 4.06 -3.91 -18.20
CA ASP A 208 3.53 -3.05 -19.26
C ASP A 208 3.67 -1.58 -18.87
N TYR A 209 4.91 -1.09 -18.85
CA TYR A 209 5.19 0.29 -18.42
C TYR A 209 4.57 1.35 -19.34
N THR A 210 4.47 1.07 -20.64
CA THR A 210 3.85 2.00 -21.61
C THR A 210 2.34 2.11 -21.37
N GLY A 211 1.65 0.97 -21.20
CA GLY A 211 0.24 0.97 -20.86
C GLY A 211 -0.02 1.57 -19.47
N ALA A 212 0.90 1.32 -18.51
CA ALA A 212 0.83 1.91 -17.18
C ALA A 212 0.95 3.44 -17.23
N ALA A 213 1.95 3.98 -17.94
CA ALA A 213 2.13 5.43 -18.12
C ALA A 213 0.88 6.09 -18.71
N THR A 214 0.26 5.45 -19.73
CA THR A 214 -0.99 5.93 -20.34
C THR A 214 -2.14 5.95 -19.31
N ALA A 215 -2.26 4.93 -18.47
CA ALA A 215 -3.28 4.87 -17.44
C ALA A 215 -3.07 5.94 -16.36
N PHE A 216 -1.83 6.17 -15.92
CA PHE A 216 -1.50 7.24 -14.97
C PHE A 216 -1.72 8.64 -15.55
N ASP A 217 -1.39 8.88 -16.83
CA ASP A 217 -1.70 10.15 -17.49
C ASP A 217 -3.23 10.43 -17.46
N ALA A 218 -4.04 9.42 -17.75
CA ALA A 218 -5.49 9.54 -17.66
C ALA A 218 -5.97 9.74 -16.22
N ALA A 219 -5.36 9.07 -15.24
CA ALA A 219 -5.67 9.27 -13.83
C ALA A 219 -5.38 10.69 -13.37
N PHE A 220 -4.20 11.23 -13.68
CA PHE A 220 -3.82 12.59 -13.30
C PHE A 220 -4.64 13.66 -14.03
N ALA A 221 -4.99 13.46 -15.30
CA ALA A 221 -5.92 14.33 -16.01
C ALA A 221 -7.34 14.33 -15.38
N ASN A 222 -7.79 13.18 -14.88
CA ASN A 222 -9.04 13.10 -14.13
C ASN A 222 -8.91 13.73 -12.73
N TYR A 223 -7.77 13.59 -12.04
CA TYR A 223 -7.52 14.19 -10.74
C TYR A 223 -7.74 15.69 -10.71
N GLU A 224 -7.32 16.39 -11.75
CA GLU A 224 -7.51 17.84 -11.87
C GLU A 224 -8.99 18.25 -11.92
N GLN A 225 -9.88 17.36 -12.35
CA GLN A 225 -11.32 17.58 -12.42
C GLN A 225 -12.03 17.28 -11.09
N ILE A 226 -11.38 16.61 -10.14
CA ILE A 226 -11.94 16.31 -8.81
C ILE A 226 -11.98 17.60 -7.99
N PRO A 227 -13.11 17.93 -7.32
CA PRO A 227 -13.16 19.06 -6.39
C PRO A 227 -12.04 18.96 -5.35
N GLN A 228 -11.35 20.06 -5.08
CA GLN A 228 -10.16 20.09 -4.23
C GLN A 228 -10.36 19.39 -2.87
N ALA A 229 -11.50 19.59 -2.23
CA ALA A 229 -11.82 18.98 -0.94
C ALA A 229 -11.96 17.44 -0.98
N GLN A 230 -12.11 16.86 -2.18
CA GLN A 230 -12.26 15.41 -2.39
C GLN A 230 -11.02 14.76 -2.99
N ARG A 231 -9.97 15.52 -3.28
CA ARG A 231 -8.75 15.00 -3.92
C ARG A 231 -7.98 14.09 -2.95
N PRO A 232 -7.57 12.89 -3.38
CA PRO A 232 -6.70 12.03 -2.60
C PRO A 232 -5.23 12.49 -2.71
N TRP A 233 -4.93 13.70 -2.23
CA TRP A 233 -3.67 14.40 -2.44
C TRP A 233 -2.44 13.69 -1.84
N ARG A 234 -2.66 12.76 -0.89
CA ARG A 234 -1.60 11.92 -0.31
C ARG A 234 -1.36 10.61 -1.08
N MET A 235 -1.99 10.41 -2.25
CA MET A 235 -1.93 9.14 -2.98
C MET A 235 -0.49 8.65 -3.19
N MET A 236 0.40 9.56 -3.60
CA MET A 236 1.81 9.26 -3.85
C MET A 236 2.64 8.98 -2.59
N TRP A 237 2.09 9.15 -1.39
CA TRP A 237 2.73 8.73 -0.13
C TRP A 237 2.62 7.22 0.09
N TYR A 238 1.67 6.58 -0.57
CA TYR A 238 1.31 5.17 -0.39
C TYR A 238 1.55 4.33 -1.64
N GLN A 239 1.46 4.93 -2.82
CA GLN A 239 1.50 4.21 -4.09
C GLN A 239 2.44 4.87 -5.08
N THR A 240 3.61 4.27 -5.28
CA THR A 240 4.74 4.83 -6.03
C THR A 240 4.86 4.30 -7.47
N ALA A 241 3.92 3.46 -7.91
CA ALA A 241 3.91 2.85 -9.24
C ALA A 241 4.01 3.84 -10.42
N PRO A 242 3.50 5.09 -10.37
CA PRO A 242 3.71 6.06 -11.44
C PRO A 242 5.18 6.35 -11.73
N TYR A 243 6.05 6.36 -10.71
CA TYR A 243 7.48 6.55 -10.90
C TYR A 243 8.10 5.45 -11.77
N TYR A 244 7.72 4.18 -11.53
CA TYR A 244 8.15 3.05 -12.35
C TYR A 244 7.74 3.24 -13.81
N ALA A 245 6.46 3.50 -14.05
CA ALA A 245 5.92 3.64 -15.39
C ALA A 245 6.64 4.73 -16.19
N TYR A 246 6.79 5.91 -15.59
CA TYR A 246 7.47 7.03 -16.25
C TYR A 246 8.96 6.79 -16.40
N TYR A 247 9.64 6.23 -15.41
CA TYR A 247 11.07 5.94 -15.50
C TYR A 247 11.39 4.95 -16.64
N TYR A 248 10.70 3.80 -16.65
CA TYR A 248 10.97 2.75 -17.64
C TYR A 248 10.45 3.07 -19.05
N THR A 249 9.69 4.15 -19.21
CA THR A 249 9.33 4.71 -20.53
C THR A 249 10.23 5.90 -20.94
N GLY A 250 11.28 6.21 -20.17
CA GLY A 250 12.22 7.29 -20.47
C GLY A 250 11.69 8.69 -20.15
N ARG A 251 10.57 8.80 -19.46
CA ARG A 251 9.92 10.07 -19.06
C ARG A 251 10.52 10.60 -17.76
N TYR A 252 11.83 10.78 -17.70
CA TYR A 252 12.56 11.16 -16.49
C TYR A 252 12.12 12.51 -15.90
N ILE A 253 11.78 13.49 -16.77
CA ILE A 253 11.27 14.79 -16.32
C ILE A 253 9.94 14.64 -15.57
N ASP A 254 9.08 13.73 -16.03
CA ASP A 254 7.79 13.49 -15.34
C ASP A 254 8.01 12.85 -13.97
N VAL A 255 8.99 11.95 -13.83
CA VAL A 255 9.40 11.39 -12.52
C VAL A 255 9.87 12.51 -11.58
N ILE A 256 10.78 13.37 -12.05
CA ILE A 256 11.33 14.47 -11.25
C ILE A 256 10.21 15.42 -10.81
N ASN A 257 9.34 15.83 -11.73
CA ASN A 257 8.24 16.73 -11.42
C ASN A 257 7.27 16.12 -10.39
N LEU A 258 6.86 14.86 -10.60
CA LEU A 258 5.92 14.18 -9.71
C LEU A 258 6.53 13.96 -8.31
N ALA A 259 7.79 13.54 -8.24
CA ALA A 259 8.48 13.34 -6.96
C ALA A 259 8.66 14.67 -6.22
N THR A 260 9.06 15.74 -6.93
CA THR A 260 9.20 17.07 -6.34
C THR A 260 7.86 17.57 -5.79
N GLN A 261 6.76 17.47 -6.56
CA GLN A 261 5.43 17.84 -6.10
C GLN A 261 4.99 17.03 -4.87
N THR A 262 5.33 15.74 -4.83
CA THR A 262 5.00 14.85 -3.71
C THR A 262 5.75 15.26 -2.44
N LEU A 263 7.04 15.55 -2.56
CA LEU A 263 7.88 16.00 -1.44
C LEU A 263 7.44 17.37 -0.94
N ASP A 264 7.18 18.34 -1.83
CA ASP A 264 6.75 19.70 -1.51
C ASP A 264 5.35 19.74 -0.86
N ALA A 265 4.50 18.76 -1.13
CA ALA A 265 3.17 18.66 -0.53
C ALA A 265 3.21 18.28 0.97
N SER A 266 4.37 17.91 1.52
CA SER A 266 4.55 17.56 2.92
C SER A 266 5.47 18.55 3.62
N SER A 267 5.07 19.05 4.79
CA SER A 267 5.97 19.85 5.66
C SER A 267 7.14 19.04 6.23
N GLU A 268 7.01 17.72 6.26
CA GLU A 268 8.04 16.77 6.66
C GLU A 268 8.06 15.64 5.60
N PRO A 269 8.87 15.78 4.54
CA PRO A 269 8.87 14.87 3.40
C PRO A 269 9.67 13.59 3.70
N ILE A 270 9.18 12.79 4.64
CA ILE A 270 9.71 11.47 4.96
C ILE A 270 9.04 10.49 4.01
N LEU A 271 9.62 10.38 2.80
CA LEU A 271 9.10 9.65 1.65
C LEU A 271 10.30 9.17 0.81
N GLU A 272 10.98 8.13 1.29
CA GLU A 272 12.22 7.60 0.74
C GLU A 272 12.11 7.21 -0.74
N GLU A 273 10.99 6.62 -1.16
CA GLU A 273 10.80 6.24 -2.56
C GLU A 273 10.72 7.45 -3.50
N SER A 274 10.19 8.58 -3.01
CA SER A 274 10.17 9.81 -3.83
C SER A 274 11.57 10.36 -4.05
N PHE A 275 12.43 10.35 -3.03
CA PHE A 275 13.85 10.69 -3.18
C PHE A 275 14.56 9.69 -4.09
N TYR A 276 14.38 8.39 -3.86
CA TYR A 276 14.99 7.34 -4.67
C TYR A 276 14.67 7.47 -6.16
N TRP A 277 13.40 7.62 -6.51
CA TRP A 277 13.00 7.71 -7.92
C TRP A 277 13.44 9.01 -8.57
N ARG A 278 13.44 10.13 -7.83
CA ARG A 278 13.96 11.40 -8.33
C ARG A 278 15.45 11.31 -8.60
N ALA A 279 16.21 10.74 -7.67
CA ALA A 279 17.63 10.49 -7.85
C ALA A 279 17.94 9.66 -9.11
N ARG A 280 17.21 8.55 -9.31
CA ARG A 280 17.37 7.72 -10.50
C ARG A 280 17.10 8.50 -11.80
N ALA A 281 16.07 9.31 -11.81
CA ALA A 281 15.73 10.12 -12.99
C ALA A 281 16.75 11.23 -13.25
N LEU A 282 17.24 11.89 -12.21
CA LEU A 282 18.33 12.89 -12.29
C LEU A 282 19.59 12.25 -12.86
N ASN A 283 19.98 11.08 -12.33
CA ASN A 283 21.15 10.35 -12.82
C ASN A 283 21.00 9.93 -14.28
N ALA A 284 19.82 9.51 -14.72
CA ALA A 284 19.54 9.16 -16.11
C ALA A 284 19.65 10.37 -17.07
N LEU A 285 19.45 11.59 -16.55
CA LEU A 285 19.66 12.84 -17.30
C LEU A 285 21.08 13.39 -17.17
N GLY A 286 21.99 12.73 -16.43
CA GLY A 286 23.37 13.10 -16.27
C GLY A 286 23.68 14.06 -15.10
N ASP A 287 22.66 14.37 -14.27
CA ASP A 287 22.83 15.18 -13.05
C ASP A 287 23.15 14.29 -11.85
N SER A 288 24.37 13.76 -11.83
CA SER A 288 24.81 12.84 -10.77
C SER A 288 25.00 13.52 -9.41
N GLU A 289 25.26 14.82 -9.36
CA GLU A 289 25.41 15.56 -8.11
C GLU A 289 24.07 15.64 -7.38
N ALA A 290 23.03 16.12 -8.05
CA ALA A 290 21.69 16.18 -7.47
C ALA A 290 21.11 14.78 -7.16
N ALA A 291 21.47 13.76 -7.95
CA ALA A 291 21.08 12.38 -7.67
C ALA A 291 21.68 11.87 -6.35
N ILE A 292 22.96 12.15 -6.10
CA ILE A 292 23.65 11.76 -4.85
C ILE A 292 23.01 12.47 -3.65
N ASP A 293 22.70 13.74 -3.77
CA ASP A 293 22.04 14.51 -2.70
C ASP A 293 20.68 13.88 -2.34
N ASP A 294 19.87 13.51 -3.32
CA ASP A 294 18.59 12.83 -3.10
C ASP A 294 18.77 11.45 -2.46
N LEU A 295 19.78 10.67 -2.86
CA LEU A 295 20.06 9.37 -2.26
C LEU A 295 20.49 9.50 -0.79
N GLN A 296 21.26 10.52 -0.47
CA GLN A 296 21.63 10.84 0.92
C GLN A 296 20.41 11.24 1.74
N GLN A 297 19.54 12.10 1.21
CA GLN A 297 18.27 12.46 1.86
C GLN A 297 17.37 11.24 2.07
N CYS A 298 17.31 10.33 1.10
CA CYS A 298 16.61 9.06 1.23
C CYS A 298 17.09 8.28 2.46
N LEU A 299 18.40 8.15 2.68
CA LEU A 299 18.96 7.45 3.85
C LEU A 299 18.83 8.23 5.15
N GLU A 300 18.78 9.55 5.10
CA GLU A 300 18.48 10.38 6.29
C GLU A 300 17.04 10.14 6.80
N VAL A 301 16.08 10.00 5.87
CA VAL A 301 14.68 9.76 6.24
C VAL A 301 14.37 8.29 6.49
N HIS A 302 15.10 7.37 5.86
CA HIS A 302 14.96 5.93 6.05
C HIS A 302 16.34 5.25 6.12
N PRO A 303 16.98 5.22 7.29
CA PRO A 303 18.27 4.53 7.46
C PRO A 303 18.18 3.05 7.08
N GLY A 304 19.12 2.60 6.23
CA GLY A 304 19.17 1.21 5.77
C GLY A 304 18.26 0.89 4.58
N PHE A 305 17.65 1.89 3.94
CA PHE A 305 16.86 1.65 2.73
C PHE A 305 17.76 1.18 1.58
N THR A 306 17.79 -0.14 1.40
CA THR A 306 18.68 -0.85 0.48
C THR A 306 18.71 -0.27 -0.95
N PRO A 307 17.58 0.14 -1.58
CA PRO A 307 17.63 0.72 -2.92
C PRO A 307 18.49 1.98 -3.01
N CYS A 308 18.44 2.87 -2.00
CA CYS A 308 19.27 4.08 -1.98
C CYS A 308 20.74 3.75 -1.68
N GLU A 309 21.01 2.80 -0.78
CA GLU A 309 22.38 2.34 -0.53
C GLU A 309 23.04 1.76 -1.79
N ASP A 310 22.31 0.92 -2.54
CA ASP A 310 22.82 0.29 -3.74
C ASP A 310 23.11 1.30 -4.86
N GLU A 311 22.28 2.32 -5.01
CA GLU A 311 22.55 3.40 -5.96
C GLU A 311 23.79 4.23 -5.54
N LEU A 312 23.95 4.58 -4.25
CA LEU A 312 25.17 5.26 -3.76
C LEU A 312 26.43 4.44 -4.01
N ARG A 313 26.38 3.12 -3.78
CA ARG A 313 27.53 2.23 -4.09
C ARG A 313 27.91 2.23 -5.58
N LYS A 314 26.93 2.36 -6.49
CA LYS A 314 27.20 2.51 -7.94
C LYS A 314 27.93 3.82 -8.26
N HIS A 315 27.74 4.86 -7.47
CA HIS A 315 28.50 6.12 -7.52
C HIS A 315 29.85 6.07 -6.80
N GLY A 316 30.23 4.90 -6.24
CA GLY A 316 31.48 4.74 -5.47
C GLY A 316 31.45 5.34 -4.07
N ILE A 317 30.26 5.61 -3.55
CA ILE A 317 30.02 6.16 -2.21
C ILE A 317 29.64 5.02 -1.25
N ASP A 318 30.35 4.94 -0.12
CA ASP A 318 29.96 4.02 0.96
C ASP A 318 28.81 4.65 1.76
N PRO A 319 27.61 4.07 1.76
CA PRO A 319 26.46 4.62 2.48
C PRO A 319 26.64 4.62 4.00
N ASN A 320 27.62 3.84 4.52
CA ASN A 320 27.92 3.74 5.97
C ASN A 320 29.16 4.54 6.38
N ALA A 321 29.81 5.26 5.47
CA ALA A 321 30.94 6.12 5.77
C ALA A 321 30.44 7.48 6.27
N GLY A 322 30.11 7.56 7.55
CA GLY A 322 29.72 8.77 8.26
C GLY A 322 30.40 8.91 9.59
#